data_11ba631269f8e2d4f710158116a7810b
#
_entry.id   11ba631269f8e2d4f710158116a7810b
#
_cell.length_a   1.000
_cell.length_b   1.000
_cell.length_c   1.000
_cell.angle_alpha   90.00
_cell.angle_beta   90.00
_cell.angle_gamma   90.00
#
_symmetry.space_group_name_H-M   'P 1'
#
loop_
_entity.id
_entity.type
_entity.pdbx_description
1 polymer ?
#
loop_
_entity_poly.entity_id
_entity_poly.type
_entity_poly.pdbx_seq_one_letter_code
_entity_poly.pdbx_strand_id
1 'polypeptide(L)'
;WAGNGRTGMEIRQYRQGQAIAKAAMKEMETRLEPGMSLREAKTLCEKMMRGMGADSFWYWDIGAFCFSGDETARSVSGRDYRVSDRRIQEDDMITMDLSPQVRGIWGDYARTIVLEHGKVVKTIGDISNQRPDYSPGFLQFGFHGKFGTLH
;
A
#
# COMPACT_ATOMS: atom_id res chain seq x y z
N TRP A 1 15.83 -16.90 -13.43
CA TRP A 1 16.21 -16.89 -12.18
C TRP A 1 15.56 -17.87 -11.38
N ALA A 2 15.78 -18.55 -11.31
CA ALA A 2 15.09 -19.42 -10.71
C ALA A 2 15.12 -19.15 -9.30
N GLY A 3 14.37 -18.55 -8.81
CA GLY A 3 14.25 -18.27 -7.47
C GLY A 3 15.25 -18.88 -6.56
N ASN A 4 15.84 -19.85 -7.07
CA ASN A 4 16.88 -20.46 -6.32
C ASN A 4 18.13 -19.62 -6.24
N GLY A 5 18.21 -18.51 -6.90
CA GLY A 5 19.36 -17.65 -6.82
C GLY A 5 19.40 -16.77 -5.60
N ARG A 6 18.36 -16.75 -4.78
CA ARG A 6 18.37 -15.87 -3.64
C ARG A 6 19.29 -16.36 -2.54
N THR A 7 20.14 -15.46 -2.09
CA THR A 7 21.03 -15.73 -0.97
C THR A 7 20.26 -15.55 0.33
N GLY A 8 20.83 -16.02 1.45
CA GLY A 8 20.25 -15.75 2.75
C GLY A 8 20.11 -14.27 3.04
N MET A 9 21.05 -13.45 2.56
CA MET A 9 20.97 -12.01 2.75
C MET A 9 19.78 -11.42 2.01
N GLU A 10 19.54 -11.84 0.76
CA GLU A 10 18.40 -11.34 -0.01
C GLU A 10 17.08 -11.72 0.63
N ILE A 11 16.99 -12.94 1.19
CA ILE A 11 15.78 -13.37 1.88
C ILE A 11 15.53 -12.51 3.10
N ARG A 12 16.57 -12.19 3.85
CA ARG A 12 16.43 -11.34 5.03
C ARG A 12 15.97 -9.93 4.64
N GLN A 13 16.52 -9.40 3.54
CA GLN A 13 16.12 -8.08 3.06
C GLN A 13 14.68 -8.08 2.59
N TYR A 14 14.25 -9.14 1.91
CA TYR A 14 12.87 -9.26 1.50
C TYR A 14 11.94 -9.27 2.73
N ARG A 15 12.30 -10.06 3.74
CA ARG A 15 11.51 -10.10 4.97
C ARG A 15 11.50 -8.75 5.67
N GLN A 16 12.61 -8.04 5.62
CA GLN A 16 12.69 -6.71 6.22
C GLN A 16 11.73 -5.75 5.51
N GLY A 17 11.71 -5.75 4.19
CA GLY A 17 10.78 -4.91 3.44
C GLY A 17 9.33 -5.22 3.75
N GLN A 18 9.00 -6.53 3.81
CA GLN A 18 7.65 -6.92 4.16
C GLN A 18 7.30 -6.55 5.60
N ALA A 19 8.24 -6.70 6.52
CA ALA A 19 8.01 -6.33 7.92
C ALA A 19 7.77 -4.83 8.06
N ILE A 20 8.52 -4.02 7.31
CA ILE A 20 8.33 -2.56 7.30
C ILE A 20 6.93 -2.23 6.81
N ALA A 21 6.51 -2.83 5.70
CA ALA A 21 5.19 -2.55 5.15
C ALA A 21 4.08 -2.94 6.13
N LYS A 22 4.20 -4.12 6.74
CA LYS A 22 3.20 -4.59 7.71
C LYS A 22 3.15 -3.69 8.94
N ALA A 23 4.32 -3.31 9.46
CA ALA A 23 4.37 -2.46 10.64
C ALA A 23 3.80 -1.07 10.36
N ALA A 24 4.13 -0.51 9.19
CA ALA A 24 3.59 0.79 8.81
C ALA A 24 2.06 0.71 8.64
N MET A 25 1.56 -0.35 8.01
CA MET A 25 0.12 -0.51 7.85
C MET A 25 -0.58 -0.59 9.21
N LYS A 26 0.00 -1.34 10.13
CA LYS A 26 -0.59 -1.47 11.47
C LYS A 26 -0.61 -0.13 12.18
N GLU A 27 0.46 0.65 12.04
CA GLU A 27 0.51 1.97 12.66
C GLU A 27 -0.51 2.91 12.02
N MET A 28 -0.69 2.81 10.70
CA MET A 28 -1.69 3.65 10.04
C MET A 28 -3.10 3.36 10.55
N GLU A 29 -3.38 2.12 10.94
CA GLU A 29 -4.69 1.79 11.52
C GLU A 29 -4.98 2.61 12.76
N THR A 30 -3.95 3.04 13.47
CA THR A 30 -4.14 3.85 14.67
C THR A 30 -4.08 5.36 14.39
N ARG A 31 -3.66 5.74 13.19
CA ARG A 31 -3.47 7.14 12.84
C ARG A 31 -4.52 7.72 11.92
N LEU A 32 -5.18 6.88 11.13
CA LEU A 32 -6.20 7.36 10.20
C LEU A 32 -7.40 7.87 10.97
N GLU A 33 -7.88 9.06 10.61
CA GLU A 33 -9.00 9.68 11.28
C GLU A 33 -9.75 10.59 10.32
N PRO A 34 -11.04 10.83 10.55
CA PRO A 34 -11.80 11.74 9.71
C PRO A 34 -11.18 13.12 9.68
N GLY A 35 -11.22 13.74 8.53
CA GLY A 35 -10.62 15.06 8.33
C GLY A 35 -9.21 15.03 7.83
N MET A 36 -8.50 13.92 7.99
CA MET A 36 -7.16 13.75 7.43
C MET A 36 -7.28 13.63 5.92
N SER A 37 -6.40 14.30 5.18
CA SER A 37 -6.41 14.14 3.73
C SER A 37 -5.63 12.90 3.33
N LEU A 38 -5.94 12.36 2.16
CA LEU A 38 -5.17 11.22 1.64
C LEU A 38 -3.72 11.60 1.42
N ARG A 39 -3.45 12.86 1.06
CA ARG A 39 -2.07 13.34 0.92
C ARG A 39 -1.34 13.26 2.27
N GLU A 40 -2.00 13.68 3.34
CA GLU A 40 -1.41 13.58 4.67
C GLU A 40 -1.16 12.11 5.06
N ALA A 41 -2.11 11.24 4.76
CA ALA A 41 -1.96 9.82 5.07
C ALA A 41 -0.78 9.22 4.29
N LYS A 42 -0.67 9.55 3.01
CA LYS A 42 0.44 9.06 2.19
C LYS A 42 1.77 9.53 2.75
N THR A 43 1.89 10.83 3.02
CA THR A 43 3.13 11.42 3.52
C THR A 43 3.53 10.78 4.85
N LEU A 44 2.57 10.63 5.74
CA LEU A 44 2.82 10.02 7.05
C LEU A 44 3.31 8.59 6.90
N CYS A 45 2.65 7.81 6.06
CA CYS A 45 3.01 6.41 5.88
C CYS A 45 4.41 6.26 5.27
N GLU A 46 4.71 7.07 4.27
CA GLU A 46 6.03 7.02 3.64
C GLU A 46 7.12 7.41 4.63
N LYS A 47 6.85 8.42 5.45
CA LYS A 47 7.80 8.85 6.47
C LYS A 47 8.03 7.74 7.50
N MET A 48 6.96 7.05 7.89
CA MET A 48 7.09 5.92 8.80
C MET A 48 7.97 4.82 8.23
N MET A 49 7.74 4.46 6.96
CA MET A 49 8.52 3.41 6.35
C MET A 49 9.99 3.77 6.25
N ARG A 50 10.30 5.03 5.93
CA ARG A 50 11.70 5.46 5.92
C ARG A 50 12.31 5.40 7.32
N GLY A 51 11.55 5.78 8.34
CA GLY A 51 12.01 5.68 9.72
C GLY A 51 12.22 4.25 10.18
N MET A 52 11.55 3.29 9.55
CA MET A 52 11.70 1.88 9.86
C MET A 52 12.81 1.20 9.06
N GLY A 53 13.45 1.92 8.13
CA GLY A 53 14.58 1.39 7.40
C GLY A 53 14.43 1.30 5.90
N ALA A 54 13.30 1.69 5.34
CA ALA A 54 13.17 1.73 3.89
C ALA A 54 14.05 2.86 3.35
N ASP A 55 14.90 2.54 2.37
CA ASP A 55 15.76 3.55 1.79
C ASP A 55 15.18 4.13 0.50
N SER A 56 14.14 3.49 -0.04
CA SER A 56 13.52 3.94 -1.27
C SER A 56 12.18 3.23 -1.43
N PHE A 57 11.48 3.55 -2.53
CA PHE A 57 10.22 2.90 -2.87
C PHE A 57 10.35 2.41 -4.29
N TRP A 58 9.96 1.15 -4.53
CA TRP A 58 10.30 0.52 -5.80
C TRP A 58 9.35 0.87 -6.94
N TYR A 59 8.11 1.22 -6.62
CA TYR A 59 7.11 1.43 -7.66
C TYR A 59 6.95 2.93 -7.94
N TRP A 60 7.63 3.42 -8.97
CA TRP A 60 7.57 4.84 -9.37
C TRP A 60 7.93 5.80 -8.23
N ASP A 61 8.78 5.36 -7.32
CA ASP A 61 9.20 6.13 -6.14
C ASP A 61 8.00 6.60 -5.29
N ILE A 62 6.91 5.84 -5.33
CA ILE A 62 5.73 6.09 -4.51
C ILE A 62 5.68 4.99 -3.46
N GLY A 63 5.77 5.40 -2.19
CA GLY A 63 5.78 4.44 -1.09
C GLY A 63 4.41 3.97 -0.69
N ALA A 64 3.41 4.82 -0.84
CA ALA A 64 2.04 4.48 -0.46
C ALA A 64 1.07 5.01 -1.49
N PHE A 65 0.27 4.11 -2.07
CA PHE A 65 -0.85 4.47 -2.90
C PHE A 65 -2.08 4.49 -1.99
N CYS A 66 -2.75 5.63 -1.91
CA CYS A 66 -3.87 5.80 -0.99
C CYS A 66 -5.12 6.22 -1.77
N PHE A 67 -6.18 5.45 -1.60
CA PHE A 67 -7.47 5.73 -2.22
C PHE A 67 -8.55 5.61 -1.15
N SER A 68 -9.59 6.40 -1.26
CA SER A 68 -10.70 6.29 -0.31
C SER A 68 -12.03 6.47 -1.02
N GLY A 69 -13.08 5.93 -0.41
CA GLY A 69 -14.42 6.00 -0.98
C GLY A 69 -14.48 5.37 -2.35
N ASP A 70 -15.07 6.08 -3.30
CA ASP A 70 -15.23 5.57 -4.66
C ASP A 70 -13.89 5.33 -5.35
N GLU A 71 -12.84 6.00 -4.89
CA GLU A 71 -11.53 5.85 -5.50
C GLU A 71 -10.95 4.46 -5.29
N THR A 72 -11.41 3.73 -4.29
CA THR A 72 -10.89 2.39 -4.01
C THR A 72 -11.16 1.42 -5.15
N ALA A 73 -12.11 1.73 -6.02
CA ALA A 73 -12.45 0.86 -7.15
C ALA A 73 -11.65 1.16 -8.40
N ARG A 74 -10.83 2.22 -8.40
CA ARG A 74 -10.08 2.60 -9.57
C ARG A 74 -8.77 1.86 -9.66
N SER A 75 -8.33 1.59 -10.89
CA SER A 75 -6.99 1.10 -11.16
C SER A 75 -6.20 2.20 -11.84
N VAL A 76 -5.07 2.56 -11.26
CA VAL A 76 -4.22 3.63 -11.78
C VAL A 76 -2.78 3.14 -11.79
N SER A 77 -2.05 3.40 -12.87
CA SER A 77 -0.63 3.06 -12.90
C SER A 77 0.14 4.03 -12.01
N GLY A 78 1.29 3.59 -11.50
CA GLY A 78 2.11 4.46 -10.66
C GLY A 78 2.54 5.72 -11.40
N ARG A 79 2.76 5.60 -12.72
CA ARG A 79 3.17 6.74 -13.50
C ARG A 79 2.12 7.84 -13.51
N ASP A 80 0.85 7.46 -13.50
CA ASP A 80 -0.26 8.42 -13.60
C ASP A 80 -0.87 8.74 -12.26
N TYR A 81 -0.40 8.11 -11.20
CA TYR A 81 -0.97 8.30 -9.88
C TYR A 81 -0.74 9.72 -9.36
N ARG A 82 -1.79 10.33 -8.89
CA ARG A 82 -1.72 11.59 -8.14
C ARG A 82 -2.56 11.42 -6.90
N VAL A 83 -1.96 11.68 -5.74
CA VAL A 83 -2.69 11.52 -4.50
C VAL A 83 -3.80 12.58 -4.44
N SER A 84 -4.96 12.15 -3.99
CA SER A 84 -6.10 13.03 -3.85
C SER A 84 -5.98 13.84 -2.57
N ASP A 85 -6.52 15.04 -2.57
CA ASP A 85 -6.66 15.83 -1.35
C ASP A 85 -7.99 15.55 -0.65
N ARG A 86 -8.72 14.52 -1.11
CA ARG A 86 -9.96 14.11 -0.47
C ARG A 86 -9.69 13.83 1.01
N ARG A 87 -10.65 14.23 1.85
CA ARG A 87 -10.52 14.00 3.28
C ARG A 87 -11.28 12.75 3.68
N ILE A 88 -10.70 12.02 4.61
CA ILE A 88 -11.29 10.80 5.13
C ILE A 88 -12.59 11.17 5.86
N GLN A 89 -13.63 10.40 5.60
CA GLN A 89 -14.94 10.60 6.19
C GLN A 89 -15.12 9.70 7.41
N GLU A 90 -16.17 9.98 8.21
CA GLU A 90 -16.45 9.18 9.40
C GLU A 90 -16.77 7.73 9.04
N ASP A 91 -17.46 7.52 7.92
CA ASP A 91 -17.71 6.18 7.39
C ASP A 91 -16.98 6.12 6.04
N ASP A 92 -15.90 5.37 5.98
CA ASP A 92 -15.06 5.39 4.79
C ASP A 92 -14.30 4.08 4.64
N MET A 93 -13.74 3.89 3.46
CA MET A 93 -12.84 2.80 3.17
C MET A 93 -11.57 3.40 2.58
N ILE A 94 -10.43 3.08 3.15
CA ILE A 94 -9.16 3.57 2.67
C ILE A 94 -8.31 2.38 2.24
N THR A 95 -7.98 2.31 0.95
CA THR A 95 -7.08 1.29 0.45
C THR A 95 -5.67 1.88 0.40
N MET A 96 -4.74 1.17 1.00
CA MET A 96 -3.33 1.56 0.99
C MET A 96 -2.50 0.41 0.44
N ASP A 97 -1.65 0.73 -0.52
CA ASP A 97 -0.75 -0.23 -1.16
C ASP A 97 0.66 0.28 -0.95
N LEU A 98 1.46 -0.48 -0.21
CA LEU A 98 2.77 -0.04 0.25
C LEU A 98 3.89 -0.76 -0.50
N SER A 99 4.92 0.00 -0.87
CA SER A 99 6.00 -0.50 -1.72
C SER A 99 7.38 -0.12 -1.21
N PRO A 100 7.73 -0.47 0.05
CA PRO A 100 9.06 -0.13 0.55
C PRO A 100 10.15 -0.98 -0.11
N GLN A 101 11.33 -0.41 -0.19
CA GLN A 101 12.49 -1.08 -0.76
C GLN A 101 13.66 -0.90 0.18
N VAL A 102 14.44 -1.97 0.36
CA VAL A 102 15.63 -1.95 1.20
C VAL A 102 16.76 -2.55 0.37
N ARG A 103 17.78 -1.75 0.06
CA ARG A 103 18.95 -2.19 -0.71
C ARG A 103 18.57 -2.89 -2.01
N GLY A 104 17.58 -2.33 -2.71
CA GLY A 104 17.13 -2.87 -3.97
C GLY A 104 16.17 -4.05 -3.88
N ILE A 105 15.90 -4.56 -2.69
CA ILE A 105 14.95 -5.65 -2.50
C ILE A 105 13.64 -5.05 -1.99
N TRP A 106 12.56 -5.30 -2.71
CA TRP A 106 11.30 -4.63 -2.47
C TRP A 106 10.33 -5.49 -1.67
N GLY A 107 9.45 -4.81 -0.94
CA GLY A 107 8.29 -5.42 -0.30
C GLY A 107 7.02 -4.92 -0.96
N ASP A 108 5.92 -5.61 -0.71
CA ASP A 108 4.63 -5.27 -1.31
C ASP A 108 3.53 -5.71 -0.37
N TYR A 109 2.66 -4.79 0.02
CA TYR A 109 1.64 -5.09 1.01
C TYR A 109 0.47 -4.12 0.88
N ALA A 110 -0.70 -4.64 0.60
CA ALA A 110 -1.90 -3.81 0.38
C ALA A 110 -3.02 -4.25 1.31
N ARG A 111 -3.73 -3.29 1.87
CA ARG A 111 -4.88 -3.55 2.74
C ARG A 111 -5.91 -2.45 2.57
N THR A 112 -7.16 -2.78 2.86
CA THR A 112 -8.24 -1.81 2.92
C THR A 112 -8.68 -1.67 4.38
N ILE A 113 -8.63 -0.44 4.87
CA ILE A 113 -8.97 -0.11 6.24
C ILE A 113 -10.36 0.51 6.24
N VAL A 114 -11.25 -0.03 7.06
CA VAL A 114 -12.65 0.41 7.11
C VAL A 114 -12.87 1.21 8.38
N LEU A 115 -13.45 2.41 8.22
CA LEU A 115 -13.82 3.27 9.34
C LEU A 115 -15.33 3.31 9.45
N GLU A 116 -15.83 3.26 10.69
CA GLU A 116 -17.24 3.49 11.00
C GLU A 116 -17.30 4.42 12.21
N HIS A 117 -18.10 5.47 12.08
CA HIS A 117 -18.25 6.48 13.13
C HIS A 117 -16.89 7.06 13.54
N GLY A 118 -16.02 7.22 12.58
CA GLY A 118 -14.71 7.84 12.79
C GLY A 118 -13.67 6.92 13.38
N LYS A 119 -13.95 5.63 13.52
CA LYS A 119 -13.00 4.69 14.11
C LYS A 119 -12.74 3.53 13.17
N VAL A 120 -11.51 3.05 13.18
CA VAL A 120 -11.14 1.86 12.39
C VAL A 120 -11.80 0.65 13.05
N VAL A 121 -12.62 -0.06 12.26
CA VAL A 121 -13.35 -1.22 12.79
C VAL A 121 -12.78 -2.52 12.25
N LYS A 122 -12.13 -2.50 11.10
CA LYS A 122 -11.48 -3.70 10.57
C LYS A 122 -10.52 -3.33 9.44
N THR A 123 -9.63 -4.26 9.14
CA THR A 123 -8.71 -4.15 8.02
C THR A 123 -8.88 -5.39 7.17
N ILE A 124 -9.15 -5.20 5.89
CA ILE A 124 -9.41 -6.30 4.95
C ILE A 124 -8.15 -6.54 4.13
N GLY A 125 -7.82 -7.81 3.92
CA GLY A 125 -6.68 -8.16 3.08
C GLY A 125 -6.87 -7.69 1.66
N ASP A 126 -5.85 -7.93 0.83
CA ASP A 126 -5.84 -7.47 -0.54
C ASP A 126 -7.08 -7.94 -1.28
N ILE A 127 -7.95 -6.99 -1.62
CA ILE A 127 -9.21 -7.29 -2.28
C ILE A 127 -8.97 -7.86 -3.68
N SER A 128 -7.92 -7.44 -4.34
CA SER A 128 -7.66 -7.88 -5.70
C SER A 128 -7.46 -9.40 -5.77
N ASN A 129 -6.96 -10.00 -4.71
CA ASN A 129 -6.78 -11.44 -4.66
C ASN A 129 -8.08 -12.21 -4.56
N GLN A 130 -9.17 -11.52 -4.29
CA GLN A 130 -10.47 -12.15 -4.13
C GLN A 130 -11.34 -12.01 -5.37
N ARG A 131 -10.86 -11.35 -6.39
CA ARG A 131 -11.62 -11.16 -7.62
C ARG A 131 -11.44 -12.35 -8.54
N PRO A 132 -12.52 -12.86 -9.09
CA PRO A 132 -12.40 -13.99 -10.01
C PRO A 132 -11.59 -13.67 -11.26
N ASP A 133 -11.57 -12.43 -11.67
CA ASP A 133 -10.87 -11.99 -12.87
C ASP A 133 -9.51 -11.40 -12.57
N TYR A 134 -9.02 -11.53 -11.37
CA TYR A 134 -7.74 -10.95 -11.02
C TYR A 134 -6.61 -11.58 -11.84
N SER A 135 -5.79 -10.74 -12.41
CA SER A 135 -4.63 -11.15 -13.17
C SER A 135 -3.38 -10.73 -12.40
N PRO A 136 -2.58 -11.69 -11.93
CA PRO A 136 -1.42 -11.34 -11.09
C PRO A 136 -0.44 -10.37 -11.74
N GLY A 137 -0.35 -10.36 -13.01
CA GLY A 137 0.55 -9.43 -13.66
C GLY A 137 0.07 -8.00 -13.66
N PHE A 138 -1.11 -7.85 -13.27
CA PHE A 138 -1.68 -6.55 -13.25
C PHE A 138 -1.51 -5.87 -11.94
N LEU A 139 -1.51 -5.77 -11.14
CA LEU A 139 -1.75 -5.26 -10.19
C LEU A 139 -2.05 -5.02 -9.70
N GLN A 140 -2.12 -5.25 -9.55
CA GLN A 140 -2.46 -4.76 -9.17
C GLN A 140 -2.97 -4.15 -8.87
N PHE A 141 -3.07 -3.92 -8.99
CA PHE A 141 -3.58 -3.18 -8.70
C PHE A 141 -3.90 -2.95 -8.57
N GLY A 142 -3.46 -3.42 -8.88
CA GLY A 142 -3.79 -2.99 -8.82
C GLY A 142 -3.69 -3.02 -8.85
N PHE A 143 -3.23 -2.94 -8.95
CA PHE A 143 -3.19 -2.81 -8.97
C PHE A 143 -2.74 -3.19 -9.22
N HIS A 144 -2.29 -3.24 -9.79
CA HIS A 144 -1.93 -3.28 -9.98
C HIS A 144 -1.98 -3.21 -10.12
N GLY A 145 -1.87 -3.46 -10.33
CA GLY A 145 -1.85 -3.20 -10.42
C GLY A 145 -1.76 -3.42 -10.45
N LYS A 146 -1.25 -3.18 -10.50
CA LYS A 146 -1.17 -3.05 -10.43
C LYS A 146 -1.38 -2.91 -10.43
N PHE A 147 -1.23 -3.08 -10.86
CA PHE A 147 -1.44 -2.80 -10.78
C PHE A 147 -1.95 -2.74 -11.06
N GLY A 148 -1.89 -2.84 -11.44
CA GLY A 148 -2.38 -2.51 -11.63
C GLY A 148 -3.05 -2.69 -11.86
N THR A 149 -3.05 -2.39 -12.05
CA THR A 149 -3.62 -2.29 -12.12
C THR A 149 -4.30 -2.49 -11.98
N LEU A 150 -4.41 -2.42 -12.23
CA LEU A 150 -4.95 -2.45 -11.99
C LEU A 150 -5.47 -2.52 -12.03
N HIS A 151 -5.44 -2.59 -12.43
CA HIS A 151 -5.76 -2.43 -12.37
C HIS A 151 -6.05 -2.34 -12.21
#